data_9cabaffbd1172fcaeed3c8a37b51723e
#
_entry.id   9cabaffbd1172fcaeed3c8a37b51723e
#
_cell.length_a   1.000
_cell.length_b   1.000
_cell.length_c   1.000
_cell.angle_alpha   90.00
_cell.angle_beta   90.00
_cell.angle_gamma   90.00
#
_symmetry.space_group_name_H-M   'P 1'
#
loop_
_entity.id
_entity.type
_entity.pdbx_description
1 polymer ?
#
loop_
_entity_poly.entity_id
_entity_poly.type
_entity_poly.pdbx_seq_one_letter_code
_entity_poly.pdbx_strand_id
1 'polypeptide(L)'
;LTAESGAPSAPAPGVMRVVRVSPHRSEGESIPLIMWTVVLALLPAFAVGLYVFGWRAAYVTVLSAASCVGWEALIQKLRGVRVTVADGSAVVSGVLLAFVLPASVSWYVPVVGAFVAMGIAKQAFGGLGANFFNPALVARVFLQFAFPSQVNMPEWPIVAPQVTGLARLAKSVAPGSPDAVTSATPLAVLKANPGAAWEAIPGSQPFGPPLAWLLPAGAAWAVFALLVAFAAAGIYLEATRGKRLAAVAGVGALLLFGVVPTGDISFGLVPGCIGETSAWALLLGGLALVYYRCINWRLPLAYIVTVAVLASVLPTRAGDGSLVVGFSFERTLVHVFGGGLFLGAFFMITDMVTSPLTSKGQVAFGVIAGVMAALIRLYAGYPEGVCYSILLANATRPLVDRLTMPTVFGSRRRAAPARPAG
;
A
#
# COMPACT_ATOMS: atom_id res chain seq x y z
N LEU A 1 -60.86 -33.31 5.85
CA LEU A 1 -59.84 -32.24 5.97
C LEU A 1 -58.92 -32.32 4.75
N THR A 2 -59.35 -31.62 3.67
CA THR A 2 -58.63 -31.52 2.40
C THR A 2 -57.65 -30.37 2.49
N ALA A 3 -56.36 -30.65 2.37
CA ALA A 3 -55.33 -29.66 2.24
C ALA A 3 -55.31 -29.14 0.78
N GLU A 4 -55.77 -27.95 0.55
CA GLU A 4 -55.59 -27.23 -0.72
C GLU A 4 -54.10 -26.89 -0.88
N SER A 5 -53.45 -27.52 -1.83
CA SER A 5 -52.14 -27.18 -2.34
C SER A 5 -52.28 -25.89 -3.20
N GLY A 6 -52.05 -24.73 -2.61
CA GLY A 6 -52.00 -23.47 -3.33
C GLY A 6 -50.82 -23.45 -4.29
N ALA A 7 -51.08 -23.77 -5.55
CA ALA A 7 -50.12 -23.49 -6.62
C ALA A 7 -49.97 -21.96 -6.75
N PRO A 8 -48.76 -21.39 -6.91
CA PRO A 8 -48.58 -19.96 -7.07
C PRO A 8 -49.31 -19.48 -8.32
N SER A 9 -50.25 -18.55 -8.13
CA SER A 9 -51.01 -17.92 -9.21
C SER A 9 -50.06 -17.37 -10.30
N ALA A 10 -50.35 -17.69 -11.56
CA ALA A 10 -49.64 -17.14 -12.70
C ALA A 10 -49.67 -15.57 -12.65
N PRO A 11 -48.59 -14.89 -12.88
CA PRO A 11 -48.57 -13.43 -12.87
C PRO A 11 -49.46 -12.88 -14.00
N ALA A 12 -50.17 -11.78 -13.69
CA ALA A 12 -51.01 -11.08 -14.63
C ALA A 12 -50.27 -10.76 -15.96
N PRO A 13 -50.92 -10.89 -17.12
CA PRO A 13 -50.29 -10.58 -18.40
C PRO A 13 -49.92 -9.10 -18.47
N GLY A 14 -48.67 -8.76 -18.61
CA GLY A 14 -48.14 -7.40 -18.73
C GLY A 14 -47.05 -7.00 -17.73
N VAL A 15 -46.75 -7.80 -16.72
CA VAL A 15 -45.62 -7.51 -15.81
C VAL A 15 -44.32 -8.05 -16.40
N MET A 16 -43.58 -7.15 -17.05
CA MET A 16 -42.23 -7.46 -17.51
C MET A 16 -41.34 -7.79 -16.31
N ARG A 17 -40.98 -9.07 -16.12
CA ARG A 17 -40.01 -9.47 -15.10
C ARG A 17 -38.63 -9.03 -15.54
N VAL A 18 -38.15 -7.96 -14.93
CA VAL A 18 -36.73 -7.56 -15.10
C VAL A 18 -35.84 -8.61 -14.43
N VAL A 19 -35.27 -9.50 -15.20
CA VAL A 19 -34.26 -10.43 -14.71
C VAL A 19 -32.98 -9.62 -14.57
N ARG A 20 -32.57 -9.31 -13.33
CA ARG A 20 -31.29 -8.70 -13.06
C ARG A 20 -30.18 -9.71 -13.28
N VAL A 21 -29.08 -9.27 -13.91
CA VAL A 21 -27.88 -10.08 -14.06
C VAL A 21 -27.32 -10.39 -12.66
N SER A 22 -26.91 -11.67 -12.45
CA SER A 22 -26.24 -12.08 -11.21
C SER A 22 -25.00 -11.19 -10.90
N PRO A 23 -24.79 -10.85 -9.61
CA PRO A 23 -25.36 -11.42 -8.40
C PRO A 23 -26.69 -10.78 -7.98
N HIS A 24 -27.67 -11.59 -7.61
CA HIS A 24 -29.01 -11.16 -7.18
C HIS A 24 -29.03 -10.60 -5.75
N ARG A 25 -27.93 -10.65 -5.00
CA ARG A 25 -27.74 -10.01 -3.70
C ARG A 25 -26.99 -8.70 -3.90
N SER A 26 -27.63 -7.58 -3.71
CA SER A 26 -27.00 -6.30 -3.40
C SER A 26 -26.79 -6.26 -1.88
N GLU A 27 -25.58 -6.56 -1.41
CA GLU A 27 -25.19 -6.09 -0.08
C GLU A 27 -25.17 -4.56 -0.18
N GLY A 28 -25.59 -3.85 0.87
CA GLY A 28 -25.76 -2.38 0.85
C GLY A 28 -24.46 -1.57 0.71
N GLU A 29 -23.42 -2.15 0.09
CA GLU A 29 -22.13 -1.53 -0.16
C GLU A 29 -22.25 -0.62 -1.39
N SER A 30 -22.13 0.68 -1.15
CA SER A 30 -22.06 1.69 -2.22
C SER A 30 -20.60 2.14 -2.44
N ILE A 31 -20.27 2.55 -3.67
CA ILE A 31 -18.94 3.10 -3.99
C ILE A 31 -18.55 4.24 -3.03
N PRO A 32 -19.42 5.23 -2.74
CA PRO A 32 -19.09 6.27 -1.76
C PRO A 32 -18.75 5.73 -0.37
N LEU A 33 -19.49 4.73 0.11
CA LEU A 33 -19.22 4.14 1.43
C LEU A 33 -17.82 3.55 1.49
N ILE A 34 -17.41 2.81 0.46
CA ILE A 34 -16.07 2.20 0.39
C ILE A 34 -14.99 3.29 0.34
N MET A 35 -15.16 4.32 -0.51
CA MET A 35 -14.19 5.41 -0.64
C MET A 35 -14.01 6.19 0.67
N TRP A 36 -15.10 6.53 1.34
CA TRP A 36 -15.04 7.19 2.65
C TRP A 36 -14.46 6.29 3.74
N THR A 37 -14.70 4.98 3.70
CA THR A 37 -14.06 4.02 4.61
C THR A 37 -12.54 4.02 4.43
N VAL A 38 -12.04 4.13 3.19
CA VAL A 38 -10.59 4.25 2.93
C VAL A 38 -10.05 5.56 3.52
N VAL A 39 -10.75 6.70 3.35
CA VAL A 39 -10.34 7.98 3.96
C VAL A 39 -10.28 7.86 5.48
N LEU A 40 -11.30 7.26 6.11
CA LEU A 40 -11.33 7.04 7.56
C LEU A 40 -10.19 6.12 8.03
N ALA A 41 -9.87 5.08 7.25
CA ALA A 41 -8.75 4.17 7.56
C ALA A 41 -7.37 4.85 7.44
N LEU A 42 -7.26 5.94 6.70
CA LEU A 42 -6.03 6.75 6.60
C LEU A 42 -5.89 7.80 7.73
N LEU A 43 -6.97 8.09 8.49
CA LEU A 43 -6.94 9.09 9.56
C LEU A 43 -5.89 8.81 10.65
N PRO A 44 -5.68 7.57 11.14
CA PRO A 44 -4.62 7.31 12.12
C PRO A 44 -3.23 7.68 11.58
N ALA A 45 -2.93 7.34 10.33
CA ALA A 45 -1.67 7.70 9.69
C ALA A 45 -1.55 9.22 9.47
N PHE A 46 -2.65 9.89 9.11
CA PHE A 46 -2.69 11.34 9.01
C PHE A 46 -2.43 12.02 10.36
N ALA A 47 -3.03 11.53 11.45
CA ALA A 47 -2.83 12.07 12.79
C ALA A 47 -1.36 11.96 13.24
N VAL A 48 -0.70 10.82 12.95
CA VAL A 48 0.74 10.68 13.21
C VAL A 48 1.55 11.60 12.31
N GLY A 49 1.24 11.71 11.01
CA GLY A 49 1.90 12.64 10.11
C GLY A 49 1.76 14.10 10.56
N LEU A 50 0.60 14.47 11.07
CA LEU A 50 0.35 15.79 11.66
C LEU A 50 1.21 16.02 12.92
N TYR A 51 1.33 15.04 13.79
CA TYR A 51 2.18 15.11 14.97
C TYR A 51 3.66 15.25 14.60
N VAL A 52 4.12 14.49 13.59
CA VAL A 52 5.53 14.42 13.18
C VAL A 52 5.98 15.64 12.37
N PHE A 53 5.19 16.08 11.39
CA PHE A 53 5.53 17.18 10.46
C PHE A 53 4.74 18.47 10.73
N GLY A 54 3.87 18.49 11.74
CA GLY A 54 3.09 19.66 12.12
C GLY A 54 2.06 20.06 11.06
N TRP A 55 1.68 21.35 11.09
CA TRP A 55 0.62 21.92 10.23
C TRP A 55 0.89 21.79 8.71
N ARG A 56 2.14 21.67 8.29
CA ARG A 56 2.53 21.50 6.88
C ARG A 56 1.96 20.22 6.30
N ALA A 57 1.94 19.12 7.06
CA ALA A 57 1.30 17.87 6.62
C ALA A 57 -0.19 18.06 6.36
N ALA A 58 -0.89 18.79 7.24
CA ALA A 58 -2.30 19.12 7.04
C ALA A 58 -2.50 20.00 5.80
N TYR A 59 -1.67 21.02 5.64
CA TYR A 59 -1.72 21.92 4.50
C TYR A 59 -1.58 21.18 3.16
N VAL A 60 -0.54 20.35 3.01
CA VAL A 60 -0.30 19.57 1.79
C VAL A 60 -1.44 18.59 1.54
N THR A 61 -1.96 17.92 2.59
CA THR A 61 -3.05 16.95 2.46
C THR A 61 -4.35 17.62 2.03
N VAL A 62 -4.72 18.71 2.65
CA VAL A 62 -5.95 19.46 2.29
C VAL A 62 -5.82 20.07 0.90
N LEU A 63 -4.66 20.65 0.57
CA LEU A 63 -4.41 21.23 -0.75
C LEU A 63 -4.47 20.17 -1.87
N SER A 64 -3.84 19.00 -1.67
CA SER A 64 -3.90 17.88 -2.62
C SER A 64 -5.33 17.38 -2.82
N ALA A 65 -6.06 17.15 -1.72
CA ALA A 65 -7.43 16.67 -1.79
C ALA A 65 -8.36 17.68 -2.48
N ALA A 66 -8.29 18.95 -2.09
CA ALA A 66 -9.10 20.01 -2.70
C ALA A 66 -8.75 20.21 -4.19
N SER A 67 -7.46 20.14 -4.55
CA SER A 67 -7.02 20.24 -5.94
C SER A 67 -7.51 19.05 -6.78
N CYS A 68 -7.46 17.82 -6.26
CA CYS A 68 -8.00 16.64 -6.95
C CYS A 68 -9.50 16.78 -7.21
N VAL A 69 -10.26 17.20 -6.18
CA VAL A 69 -11.71 17.46 -6.30
C VAL A 69 -11.98 18.56 -7.32
N GLY A 70 -11.24 19.66 -7.26
CA GLY A 70 -11.39 20.79 -8.18
C GLY A 70 -11.10 20.41 -9.64
N TRP A 71 -9.98 19.71 -9.87
CA TRP A 71 -9.62 19.25 -11.23
C TRP A 71 -10.61 18.22 -11.76
N GLU A 72 -11.07 17.27 -10.94
CA GLU A 72 -12.09 16.31 -11.37
C GLU A 72 -13.38 17.00 -11.78
N ALA A 73 -13.89 17.91 -10.95
CA ALA A 73 -15.11 18.66 -11.24
C ALA A 73 -14.96 19.51 -12.50
N LEU A 74 -13.82 20.21 -12.66
CA LEU A 74 -13.55 21.05 -13.82
C LEU A 74 -13.51 20.23 -15.12
N ILE A 75 -12.77 19.12 -15.13
CA ILE A 75 -12.62 18.29 -16.31
C ILE A 75 -13.96 17.62 -16.68
N GLN A 76 -14.72 17.13 -15.71
CA GLN A 76 -16.04 16.56 -15.94
C GLN A 76 -17.01 17.59 -16.52
N LYS A 77 -16.97 18.84 -16.00
CA LYS A 77 -17.78 19.96 -16.52
C LYS A 77 -17.37 20.33 -17.96
N LEU A 78 -16.06 20.40 -18.24
CA LEU A 78 -15.56 20.70 -19.59
C LEU A 78 -15.92 19.60 -20.62
N ARG A 79 -15.98 18.35 -20.17
CA ARG A 79 -16.41 17.22 -21.01
C ARG A 79 -17.93 17.09 -21.15
N GLY A 80 -18.72 17.91 -20.46
CA GLY A 80 -20.16 17.85 -20.48
C GLY A 80 -20.76 16.59 -19.83
N VAL A 81 -19.97 15.89 -18.97
CA VAL A 81 -20.44 14.70 -18.25
C VAL A 81 -20.93 15.08 -16.85
N ARG A 82 -21.76 14.22 -16.26
CA ARG A 82 -22.27 14.45 -14.91
C ARG A 82 -21.11 14.51 -13.90
N VAL A 83 -21.09 15.52 -13.05
CA VAL A 83 -20.11 15.68 -11.99
C VAL A 83 -20.36 14.66 -10.89
N THR A 84 -19.37 13.78 -10.62
CA THR A 84 -19.46 12.64 -9.68
C THR A 84 -18.56 12.79 -8.45
N VAL A 85 -18.11 13.99 -8.16
CA VAL A 85 -17.16 14.29 -7.05
C VAL A 85 -17.63 13.79 -5.68
N ALA A 86 -18.96 13.66 -5.49
CA ALA A 86 -19.55 13.17 -4.23
C ALA A 86 -19.23 11.69 -3.93
N ASP A 87 -18.68 10.92 -4.88
CA ASP A 87 -18.27 9.53 -4.68
C ASP A 87 -17.06 9.37 -3.74
N GLY A 88 -16.34 10.45 -3.46
CA GLY A 88 -15.16 10.46 -2.59
C GLY A 88 -13.86 9.98 -3.24
N SER A 89 -13.90 9.47 -4.47
CA SER A 89 -12.71 8.90 -5.14
C SER A 89 -11.60 9.92 -5.41
N ALA A 90 -11.97 11.20 -5.70
CA ALA A 90 -11.00 12.29 -5.83
C ALA A 90 -10.33 12.62 -4.51
N VAL A 91 -11.08 12.57 -3.40
CA VAL A 91 -10.54 12.80 -2.06
C VAL A 91 -9.53 11.71 -1.70
N VAL A 92 -9.87 10.43 -1.92
CA VAL A 92 -8.94 9.30 -1.71
C VAL A 92 -7.65 9.51 -2.51
N SER A 93 -7.76 9.80 -3.81
CA SER A 93 -6.59 10.03 -4.66
C SER A 93 -5.74 11.21 -4.19
N GLY A 94 -6.39 12.29 -3.73
CA GLY A 94 -5.69 13.47 -3.22
C GLY A 94 -4.98 13.23 -1.89
N VAL A 95 -5.60 12.49 -0.96
CA VAL A 95 -4.97 12.09 0.31
C VAL A 95 -3.80 11.15 0.05
N LEU A 96 -3.97 10.14 -0.83
CA LEU A 96 -2.88 9.24 -1.20
C LEU A 96 -1.73 9.97 -1.90
N LEU A 97 -2.03 10.95 -2.76
CA LEU A 97 -1.02 11.79 -3.39
C LEU A 97 -0.23 12.59 -2.33
N ALA A 98 -0.92 13.20 -1.37
CA ALA A 98 -0.25 13.93 -0.29
C ALA A 98 0.65 13.02 0.54
N PHE A 99 0.21 11.79 0.81
CA PHE A 99 0.95 10.82 1.62
C PHE A 99 2.25 10.34 0.96
N VAL A 100 2.36 10.41 -0.35
CA VAL A 100 3.61 10.11 -1.07
C VAL A 100 4.46 11.35 -1.34
N LEU A 101 4.09 12.52 -0.81
CA LEU A 101 4.86 13.76 -0.91
C LEU A 101 5.50 14.13 0.42
N PRO A 102 6.68 14.79 0.41
CA PRO A 102 7.22 15.45 1.59
C PRO A 102 6.32 16.61 2.04
N ALA A 103 6.28 16.91 3.33
CA ALA A 103 5.47 17.99 3.86
C ALA A 103 6.04 19.40 3.52
N SER A 104 7.30 19.47 3.08
CA SER A 104 7.99 20.72 2.71
C SER A 104 7.75 21.18 1.27
N VAL A 105 7.02 20.42 0.45
CA VAL A 105 6.80 20.76 -0.96
C VAL A 105 6.07 22.09 -1.12
N SER A 106 6.43 22.84 -2.16
CA SER A 106 5.77 24.09 -2.53
C SER A 106 4.33 23.84 -2.97
N TRP A 107 3.45 24.82 -2.77
CA TRP A 107 2.01 24.71 -3.03
C TRP A 107 1.64 24.27 -4.44
N TYR A 108 2.42 24.62 -5.45
CA TYR A 108 2.13 24.25 -6.85
C TYR A 108 2.39 22.76 -7.15
N VAL A 109 3.28 22.10 -6.40
CA VAL A 109 3.61 20.69 -6.61
C VAL A 109 2.38 19.77 -6.42
N PRO A 110 1.65 19.81 -5.29
CA PRO A 110 0.44 19.03 -5.14
C PRO A 110 -0.67 19.45 -6.11
N VAL A 111 -0.76 20.71 -6.53
CA VAL A 111 -1.75 21.17 -7.52
C VAL A 111 -1.48 20.59 -8.90
N VAL A 112 -0.23 20.61 -9.36
CA VAL A 112 0.19 19.99 -10.63
C VAL A 112 0.03 18.46 -10.56
N GLY A 113 0.43 17.83 -9.44
CA GLY A 113 0.23 16.41 -9.21
C GLY A 113 -1.25 16.02 -9.27
N ALA A 114 -2.13 16.79 -8.66
CA ALA A 114 -3.57 16.58 -8.73
C ALA A 114 -4.12 16.67 -10.16
N PHE A 115 -3.61 17.60 -10.98
CA PHE A 115 -3.95 17.66 -12.41
C PHE A 115 -3.55 16.38 -13.14
N VAL A 116 -2.33 15.89 -12.94
CA VAL A 116 -1.85 14.66 -13.57
C VAL A 116 -2.66 13.46 -13.11
N ALA A 117 -2.95 13.35 -11.80
CA ALA A 117 -3.75 12.27 -11.23
C ALA A 117 -5.16 12.25 -11.81
N MET A 118 -5.85 13.38 -11.78
CA MET A 118 -7.26 13.45 -12.20
C MET A 118 -7.41 13.58 -13.70
N GLY A 119 -6.61 14.44 -14.36
CA GLY A 119 -6.72 14.69 -15.79
C GLY A 119 -6.19 13.53 -16.63
N ILE A 120 -4.94 13.17 -16.40
CA ILE A 120 -4.22 12.20 -17.23
C ILE A 120 -4.52 10.77 -16.79
N ALA A 121 -4.32 10.44 -15.52
CA ALA A 121 -4.42 9.06 -15.07
C ALA A 121 -5.85 8.55 -14.86
N LYS A 122 -6.84 9.45 -14.63
CA LYS A 122 -8.22 9.04 -14.37
C LYS A 122 -9.17 9.47 -15.49
N GLN A 123 -9.29 10.76 -15.78
CA GLN A 123 -10.34 11.26 -16.68
C GLN A 123 -10.03 11.02 -18.17
N ALA A 124 -8.76 10.97 -18.59
CA ALA A 124 -8.40 10.66 -19.96
C ALA A 124 -8.82 9.24 -20.37
N PHE A 125 -8.86 8.30 -19.44
CA PHE A 125 -9.30 6.92 -19.69
C PHE A 125 -10.81 6.70 -19.54
N GLY A 126 -11.57 7.68 -19.09
CA GLY A 126 -13.03 7.58 -18.97
C GLY A 126 -13.59 7.83 -17.57
N GLY A 127 -12.74 8.04 -16.57
CA GLY A 127 -13.14 8.32 -15.18
C GLY A 127 -13.01 7.11 -14.26
N LEU A 128 -13.78 7.12 -13.17
CA LEU A 128 -13.72 6.04 -12.17
C LEU A 128 -14.08 4.69 -12.79
N GLY A 129 -13.24 3.70 -12.56
CA GLY A 129 -13.43 2.33 -13.08
C GLY A 129 -12.73 2.04 -14.42
N ALA A 130 -12.26 3.06 -15.14
CA ALA A 130 -11.58 2.92 -16.43
C ALA A 130 -10.07 3.17 -16.37
N ASN A 131 -9.54 3.59 -15.23
CA ASN A 131 -8.11 3.86 -15.06
C ASN A 131 -7.27 2.57 -15.08
N PHE A 132 -6.21 2.57 -15.89
CA PHE A 132 -5.25 1.46 -15.97
C PHE A 132 -4.28 1.44 -14.80
N PHE A 133 -3.90 2.62 -14.31
CA PHE A 133 -2.91 2.83 -13.26
C PHE A 133 -3.54 3.55 -12.07
N ASN A 134 -2.96 3.36 -10.90
CA ASN A 134 -3.34 4.14 -9.73
C ASN A 134 -3.01 5.62 -9.95
N PRO A 135 -4.01 6.54 -9.90
CA PRO A 135 -3.81 7.94 -10.25
C PRO A 135 -2.80 8.68 -9.35
N ALA A 136 -2.79 8.39 -8.05
CA ALA A 136 -1.85 9.02 -7.12
C ALA A 136 -0.39 8.63 -7.42
N LEU A 137 -0.17 7.38 -7.83
CA LEU A 137 1.17 6.89 -8.16
C LEU A 137 1.68 7.44 -9.49
N VAL A 138 0.81 7.57 -10.50
CA VAL A 138 1.17 8.23 -11.77
C VAL A 138 1.60 9.67 -11.52
N ALA A 139 0.83 10.40 -10.69
CA ALA A 139 1.17 11.76 -10.31
C ALA A 139 2.51 11.82 -9.55
N ARG A 140 2.74 10.91 -8.59
CA ARG A 140 4.01 10.85 -7.83
C ARG A 140 5.21 10.66 -8.76
N VAL A 141 5.13 9.72 -9.69
CA VAL A 141 6.21 9.46 -10.65
C VAL A 141 6.43 10.68 -11.55
N PHE A 142 5.37 11.28 -12.08
CA PHE A 142 5.48 12.51 -12.86
C PHE A 142 6.17 13.63 -12.10
N LEU A 143 5.73 13.88 -10.85
CA LEU A 143 6.30 14.93 -10.00
C LEU A 143 7.77 14.65 -9.66
N GLN A 144 8.16 13.40 -9.52
CA GLN A 144 9.55 13.02 -9.24
C GLN A 144 10.49 13.37 -10.38
N PHE A 145 10.02 13.30 -11.64
CA PHE A 145 10.81 13.74 -12.80
C PHE A 145 10.71 15.23 -13.06
N ALA A 146 9.53 15.83 -12.83
CA ALA A 146 9.30 17.24 -13.09
C ALA A 146 9.92 18.16 -12.01
N PHE A 147 9.89 17.75 -10.75
CA PHE A 147 10.35 18.53 -9.59
C PHE A 147 11.25 17.69 -8.65
N PRO A 148 12.38 17.15 -9.15
CA PRO A 148 13.20 16.22 -8.38
C PRO A 148 13.76 16.82 -7.09
N SER A 149 14.10 18.09 -7.09
CA SER A 149 14.63 18.81 -5.92
C SER A 149 13.63 18.97 -4.77
N GLN A 150 12.33 18.96 -5.06
CA GLN A 150 11.30 19.10 -4.03
C GLN A 150 10.71 17.75 -3.58
N VAL A 151 10.67 16.78 -4.48
CA VAL A 151 9.98 15.52 -4.26
C VAL A 151 10.91 14.43 -3.73
N ASN A 152 12.21 14.49 -4.07
CA ASN A 152 13.21 13.51 -3.64
C ASN A 152 13.94 13.91 -2.34
N MET A 153 13.64 15.06 -1.78
CA MET A 153 14.20 15.47 -0.49
C MET A 153 13.23 15.07 0.63
N PRO A 154 13.53 14.01 1.39
CA PRO A 154 12.71 13.64 2.53
C PRO A 154 12.81 14.72 3.62
N GLU A 155 11.69 15.04 4.25
CA GLU A 155 11.62 16.00 5.34
C GLU A 155 11.95 15.35 6.68
N TRP A 156 12.67 16.09 7.53
CA TRP A 156 12.95 15.65 8.89
C TRP A 156 11.74 15.88 9.80
N PRO A 157 11.43 14.92 10.70
CA PRO A 157 10.39 15.09 11.70
C PRO A 157 10.70 16.31 12.61
N ILE A 158 9.72 17.16 12.86
CA ILE A 158 9.88 18.32 13.77
C ILE A 158 10.19 17.85 15.19
N VAL A 159 9.66 16.71 15.61
CA VAL A 159 9.84 16.12 16.94
C VAL A 159 11.19 15.41 17.09
N ALA A 160 11.82 14.99 15.99
CA ALA A 160 13.05 14.20 16.01
C ALA A 160 14.32 14.89 16.56
N PRO A 161 14.53 16.21 16.46
CA PRO A 161 15.76 16.85 16.94
C PRO A 161 16.02 16.66 18.44
N GLN A 162 14.99 16.36 19.22
CA GLN A 162 15.10 16.18 20.67
C GLN A 162 15.26 14.71 21.09
N VAL A 163 14.88 13.76 20.22
CA VAL A 163 14.74 12.33 20.60
C VAL A 163 15.79 11.45 19.92
N THR A 164 16.32 11.83 18.76
CA THR A 164 17.14 10.91 17.96
C THR A 164 18.59 11.37 17.82
N GLY A 165 19.52 10.41 18.03
CA GLY A 165 20.92 10.54 17.68
C GLY A 165 21.20 10.81 16.19
N LEU A 166 20.21 10.60 15.30
CA LEU A 166 20.25 10.91 13.87
C LEU A 166 20.50 12.40 13.59
N ALA A 167 19.96 13.31 14.41
CA ALA A 167 20.26 14.74 14.30
C ALA A 167 21.73 15.06 14.61
N ARG A 168 22.38 14.26 15.48
CA ARG A 168 23.82 14.38 15.75
C ARG A 168 24.67 13.91 14.59
N LEU A 169 24.21 12.88 13.85
CA LEU A 169 24.88 12.36 12.66
C LEU A 169 24.83 13.32 11.50
N ALA A 170 23.67 13.89 11.24
CA ALA A 170 23.54 14.93 10.20
C ALA A 170 24.51 16.09 10.44
N LYS A 171 24.77 16.46 11.71
CA LYS A 171 25.78 17.45 12.09
C LYS A 171 27.23 16.92 11.99
N SER A 172 27.47 15.63 12.19
CA SER A 172 28.84 15.09 12.18
C SER A 172 29.37 14.78 10.77
N VAL A 173 28.48 14.54 9.81
CA VAL A 173 28.86 14.25 8.41
C VAL A 173 29.16 15.51 7.60
N ALA A 174 28.73 16.69 8.05
CA ALA A 174 29.04 17.96 7.40
C ALA A 174 29.46 19.03 8.43
N PRO A 175 30.69 18.97 8.98
CA PRO A 175 31.19 20.05 9.82
C PRO A 175 31.48 21.26 8.93
N GLY A 176 30.55 22.21 8.84
CA GLY A 176 30.78 23.49 8.18
C GLY A 176 29.69 24.07 7.30
N SER A 177 28.61 23.39 7.01
CA SER A 177 27.48 24.01 6.31
C SER A 177 26.16 23.75 7.04
N PRO A 178 25.50 24.79 7.60
CA PRO A 178 24.20 24.65 8.26
C PRO A 178 23.07 24.26 7.30
N ASP A 179 23.27 24.41 5.99
CA ASP A 179 22.21 24.21 4.98
C ASP A 179 22.30 22.87 4.21
N ALA A 180 23.35 22.07 4.43
CA ALA A 180 23.58 20.81 3.72
C ALA A 180 23.27 19.58 4.57
N VAL A 181 22.22 19.61 5.37
CA VAL A 181 21.68 18.40 6.00
C VAL A 181 20.89 17.65 4.93
N THR A 182 21.60 16.86 4.11
CA THR A 182 20.98 15.89 3.23
C THR A 182 20.29 14.85 4.12
N SER A 183 18.98 14.94 4.19
CA SER A 183 18.15 13.99 4.90
C SER A 183 18.08 12.69 4.07
N ALA A 184 19.05 11.79 4.29
CA ALA A 184 18.99 10.47 3.69
C ALA A 184 17.95 9.63 4.43
N THR A 185 17.01 9.02 3.72
CA THR A 185 16.11 8.04 4.32
C THR A 185 16.91 6.84 4.83
N PRO A 186 16.44 6.09 5.85
CA PRO A 186 17.10 4.88 6.32
C PRO A 186 17.40 3.91 5.18
N LEU A 187 16.51 3.85 4.20
CA LEU A 187 16.66 3.01 3.02
C LEU A 187 17.76 3.52 2.08
N ALA A 188 17.94 4.83 1.95
CA ALA A 188 19.01 5.44 1.16
C ALA A 188 20.38 5.20 1.82
N VAL A 189 20.47 5.28 3.15
CA VAL A 189 21.69 4.98 3.91
C VAL A 189 22.06 3.51 3.76
N LEU A 190 21.12 2.59 3.92
CA LEU A 190 21.34 1.16 3.73
C LEU A 190 21.78 0.83 2.30
N LYS A 191 21.27 1.54 1.32
CA LYS A 191 21.66 1.37 -0.08
C LYS A 191 23.07 1.85 -0.36
N ALA A 192 23.49 2.96 0.24
CA ALA A 192 24.86 3.48 0.12
C ALA A 192 25.89 2.57 0.82
N ASN A 193 25.50 1.97 1.95
CA ASN A 193 26.37 1.11 2.77
C ASN A 193 25.63 -0.18 3.18
N PRO A 194 25.44 -1.15 2.29
CA PRO A 194 24.69 -2.37 2.58
C PRO A 194 25.35 -3.30 3.62
N GLY A 195 26.66 -3.14 3.85
CA GLY A 195 27.41 -3.88 4.87
C GLY A 195 27.64 -3.12 6.16
N ALA A 196 27.13 -1.89 6.29
CA ALA A 196 27.19 -1.18 7.56
C ALA A 196 26.37 -1.95 8.59
N ALA A 197 27.04 -2.45 9.61
CA ALA A 197 26.37 -2.93 10.80
C ALA A 197 25.47 -1.80 11.33
N TRP A 198 24.31 -2.12 11.83
CA TRP A 198 23.37 -1.18 12.44
C TRP A 198 24.01 -0.22 13.44
N GLU A 199 25.03 -0.73 14.15
CA GLU A 199 25.86 0.04 15.08
C GLU A 199 26.61 1.18 14.41
N ALA A 200 26.80 1.12 13.09
CA ALA A 200 27.48 2.17 12.32
C ALA A 200 26.55 3.32 11.91
N ILE A 201 25.24 3.24 12.16
CA ILE A 201 24.34 4.37 12.13
C ILE A 201 24.35 5.00 13.54
N PRO A 202 25.26 5.96 13.83
CA PRO A 202 25.49 6.44 15.18
C PRO A 202 24.22 7.06 15.77
N GLY A 203 23.81 6.54 16.91
CA GLY A 203 22.85 7.18 17.81
C GLY A 203 21.38 6.83 17.59
N SER A 204 21.06 5.98 16.66
CA SER A 204 19.69 5.46 16.57
C SER A 204 19.75 3.94 16.47
N GLN A 205 19.16 3.26 17.39
CA GLN A 205 18.62 1.95 17.10
C GLN A 205 17.30 2.20 16.34
N PRO A 206 17.29 2.26 15.02
CA PRO A 206 16.08 2.53 14.26
C PRO A 206 15.05 1.42 14.40
N PHE A 207 15.48 0.32 15.01
CA PHE A 207 14.65 -0.79 15.38
C PHE A 207 14.89 -1.17 16.84
N GLY A 208 13.92 -0.91 17.69
CA GLY A 208 13.78 -1.70 18.88
C GLY A 208 13.38 -3.14 18.51
N PRO A 209 13.61 -4.13 19.39
CA PRO A 209 13.12 -5.48 19.16
C PRO A 209 11.59 -5.48 19.05
N PRO A 210 10.98 -6.42 18.30
CA PRO A 210 9.55 -6.64 18.36
C PRO A 210 9.08 -6.76 19.81
N LEU A 211 7.85 -6.32 20.09
CA LEU A 211 7.35 -6.28 21.48
C LEU A 211 7.46 -7.64 22.18
N ALA A 212 7.25 -8.73 21.45
CA ALA A 212 7.41 -10.08 21.98
C ALA A 212 8.84 -10.39 22.44
N TRP A 213 9.86 -9.75 21.87
CA TRP A 213 11.27 -10.00 22.13
C TRP A 213 11.82 -9.17 23.30
N LEU A 214 11.03 -8.24 23.83
CA LEU A 214 11.33 -7.55 25.10
C LEU A 214 11.18 -8.47 26.31
N LEU A 215 10.61 -9.65 26.11
CA LEU A 215 10.50 -10.69 27.14
C LEU A 215 11.81 -11.47 27.27
N PRO A 216 12.03 -12.21 28.39
CA PRO A 216 13.14 -13.15 28.50
C PRO A 216 13.20 -14.10 27.30
N ALA A 217 14.41 -14.42 26.81
CA ALA A 217 14.60 -15.11 25.51
C ALA A 217 13.72 -16.37 25.34
N GLY A 218 13.58 -17.20 26.36
CA GLY A 218 12.70 -18.37 26.29
C GLY A 218 11.21 -18.03 26.18
N ALA A 219 10.76 -17.00 26.87
CA ALA A 219 9.37 -16.52 26.78
C ALA A 219 9.09 -15.83 25.46
N ALA A 220 10.05 -15.07 24.92
CA ALA A 220 9.91 -14.40 23.62
C ALA A 220 9.61 -15.37 22.49
N TRP A 221 10.36 -16.45 22.36
CA TRP A 221 10.14 -17.48 21.35
C TRP A 221 8.81 -18.21 21.55
N ALA A 222 8.41 -18.48 22.80
CA ALA A 222 7.12 -19.10 23.10
C ALA A 222 5.95 -18.19 22.70
N VAL A 223 6.03 -16.89 23.02
CA VAL A 223 5.01 -15.90 22.63
C VAL A 223 4.97 -15.73 21.12
N PHE A 224 6.11 -15.65 20.43
CA PHE A 224 6.16 -15.56 18.98
C PHE A 224 5.53 -16.79 18.32
N ALA A 225 5.88 -17.99 18.76
CA ALA A 225 5.29 -19.23 18.26
C ALA A 225 3.77 -19.29 18.50
N LEU A 226 3.30 -18.82 19.66
CA LEU A 226 1.88 -18.72 19.98
C LEU A 226 1.15 -17.74 19.05
N LEU A 227 1.74 -16.58 18.76
CA LEU A 227 1.19 -15.59 17.85
C LEU A 227 1.11 -16.13 16.41
N VAL A 228 2.15 -16.87 15.96
CA VAL A 228 2.14 -17.56 14.66
C VAL A 228 1.03 -18.60 14.60
N ALA A 229 0.88 -19.42 15.65
CA ALA A 229 -0.18 -20.42 15.73
C ALA A 229 -1.58 -19.77 15.74
N PHE A 230 -1.74 -18.66 16.47
CA PHE A 230 -2.99 -17.91 16.51
C PHE A 230 -3.34 -17.29 15.17
N ALA A 231 -2.36 -16.72 14.45
CA ALA A 231 -2.55 -16.22 13.10
C ALA A 231 -2.95 -17.33 12.11
N ALA A 232 -2.25 -18.47 12.18
CA ALA A 232 -2.57 -19.64 11.35
C ALA A 232 -3.98 -20.21 11.62
N ALA A 233 -4.37 -20.30 12.91
CA ALA A 233 -5.72 -20.69 13.30
C ALA A 233 -6.77 -19.70 12.81
N GLY A 234 -6.50 -18.40 12.88
CA GLY A 234 -7.39 -17.34 12.36
C GLY A 234 -7.61 -17.47 10.86
N ILE A 235 -6.54 -17.68 10.09
CA ILE A 235 -6.59 -17.91 8.64
C ILE A 235 -7.37 -19.19 8.30
N TYR A 236 -7.13 -20.28 9.06
CA TYR A 236 -7.86 -21.52 8.90
C TYR A 236 -9.36 -21.36 9.15
N LEU A 237 -9.75 -20.63 10.21
CA LEU A 237 -11.15 -20.36 10.52
C LEU A 237 -11.82 -19.46 9.47
N GLU A 238 -11.09 -18.54 8.85
CA GLU A 238 -11.62 -17.81 7.69
C GLU A 238 -11.86 -18.72 6.50
N ALA A 239 -10.87 -19.57 6.17
CA ALA A 239 -10.95 -20.47 5.03
C ALA A 239 -12.08 -21.52 5.15
N THR A 240 -12.31 -22.02 6.38
CA THR A 240 -13.27 -23.12 6.62
C THR A 240 -14.65 -22.67 7.05
N ARG A 241 -14.74 -21.60 7.85
CA ARG A 241 -15.98 -21.13 8.50
C ARG A 241 -16.34 -19.68 8.14
N GLY A 242 -15.58 -19.02 7.29
CA GLY A 242 -15.79 -17.63 6.88
C GLY A 242 -15.63 -16.60 8.01
N LYS A 243 -14.96 -16.95 9.12
CA LYS A 243 -14.76 -16.09 10.28
C LYS A 243 -13.58 -15.14 10.08
N ARG A 244 -13.76 -14.11 9.28
CA ARG A 244 -12.71 -13.10 8.97
C ARG A 244 -12.16 -12.39 10.19
N LEU A 245 -13.00 -12.11 11.19
CA LEU A 245 -12.54 -11.47 12.42
C LEU A 245 -11.39 -12.26 13.08
N ALA A 246 -11.47 -13.59 13.07
CA ALA A 246 -10.41 -14.44 13.62
C ALA A 246 -9.10 -14.31 12.82
N ALA A 247 -9.17 -14.25 11.49
CA ALA A 247 -8.00 -14.04 10.64
C ALA A 247 -7.38 -12.65 10.86
N VAL A 248 -8.21 -11.60 10.87
CA VAL A 248 -7.75 -10.22 11.12
C VAL A 248 -7.13 -10.10 12.50
N ALA A 249 -7.77 -10.67 13.55
CA ALA A 249 -7.24 -10.64 14.91
C ALA A 249 -5.93 -11.42 15.02
N GLY A 250 -5.85 -12.62 14.42
CA GLY A 250 -4.65 -13.46 14.46
C GLY A 250 -3.46 -12.83 13.73
N VAL A 251 -3.67 -12.43 12.49
CA VAL A 251 -2.62 -11.77 11.68
C VAL A 251 -2.26 -10.40 12.28
N GLY A 252 -3.26 -9.64 12.74
CA GLY A 252 -3.04 -8.36 13.40
C GLY A 252 -2.21 -8.50 14.66
N ALA A 253 -2.52 -9.45 15.53
CA ALA A 253 -1.75 -9.71 16.75
C ALA A 253 -0.30 -10.14 16.43
N LEU A 254 -0.11 -11.04 15.45
CA LEU A 254 1.23 -11.45 15.02
C LEU A 254 2.04 -10.24 14.52
N LEU A 255 1.46 -9.42 13.66
CA LEU A 255 2.14 -8.25 13.11
C LEU A 255 2.41 -7.21 14.19
N LEU A 256 1.41 -6.85 15.01
CA LEU A 256 1.54 -5.79 16.01
C LEU A 256 2.52 -6.16 17.13
N PHE A 257 2.48 -7.38 17.63
CA PHE A 257 3.27 -7.79 18.80
C PHE A 257 4.51 -8.61 18.45
N GLY A 258 4.45 -9.39 17.36
CA GLY A 258 5.50 -10.35 17.01
C GLY A 258 6.49 -9.86 15.95
N VAL A 259 6.11 -8.95 15.08
CA VAL A 259 6.91 -8.56 13.91
C VAL A 259 7.25 -7.07 13.90
N VAL A 260 6.29 -6.19 14.25
CA VAL A 260 6.55 -4.74 14.17
C VAL A 260 7.54 -4.32 15.24
N PRO A 261 8.69 -3.75 14.84
CA PRO A 261 9.70 -3.30 15.79
C PRO A 261 9.22 -2.07 16.58
N THR A 262 9.78 -1.88 17.76
CA THR A 262 9.46 -0.77 18.67
C THR A 262 10.30 0.49 18.41
N GLY A 263 11.15 0.49 17.38
CA GLY A 263 12.07 1.59 17.09
C GLY A 263 11.47 2.73 16.28
N ASP A 264 12.26 3.76 16.06
CA ASP A 264 11.88 5.03 15.42
C ASP A 264 11.24 4.88 14.05
N ILE A 265 11.65 3.88 13.27
CA ILE A 265 11.10 3.58 11.95
C ILE A 265 9.61 3.19 12.00
N SER A 266 9.21 2.44 13.01
CA SER A 266 7.82 1.98 13.15
C SER A 266 6.89 3.08 13.65
N PHE A 267 7.43 4.02 14.44
CA PHE A 267 6.71 5.19 14.95
C PHE A 267 6.77 6.41 14.03
N GLY A 268 7.60 6.36 12.97
CA GLY A 268 7.68 7.44 11.98
C GLY A 268 8.60 8.60 12.36
N LEU A 269 9.51 8.41 13.28
CA LEU A 269 10.52 9.40 13.68
C LEU A 269 11.74 9.38 12.75
N VAL A 270 11.52 9.08 11.48
CA VAL A 270 12.55 9.01 10.43
C VAL A 270 12.20 9.96 9.28
N PRO A 271 13.19 10.49 8.57
CA PRO A 271 12.93 11.34 7.41
C PRO A 271 12.22 10.57 6.31
N GLY A 272 11.18 11.16 5.74
CA GLY A 272 10.36 10.53 4.70
C GLY A 272 9.20 11.38 4.22
N CYS A 273 8.28 10.77 3.47
CA CYS A 273 7.03 11.38 3.05
C CYS A 273 5.97 11.34 4.18
N ILE A 274 4.89 12.14 4.04
CA ILE A 274 3.83 12.23 5.06
C ILE A 274 3.24 10.84 5.39
N GLY A 275 3.02 9.98 4.41
CA GLY A 275 2.42 8.65 4.59
C GLY A 275 3.41 7.54 4.93
N GLU A 276 4.70 7.83 5.07
CA GLU A 276 5.71 6.86 5.48
C GLU A 276 5.96 6.88 6.99
N THR A 277 5.26 7.76 7.70
CA THR A 277 5.53 8.09 9.09
C THR A 277 5.35 6.92 10.04
N SER A 278 4.24 6.21 10.00
CA SER A 278 3.96 5.19 11.01
C SER A 278 3.43 3.90 10.40
N ALA A 279 4.27 2.86 10.44
CA ALA A 279 3.86 1.51 10.06
C ALA A 279 2.69 1.00 10.94
N TRP A 280 2.66 1.36 12.23
CA TRP A 280 1.57 1.01 13.15
C TRP A 280 0.24 1.60 12.72
N ALA A 281 0.22 2.89 12.41
CA ALA A 281 -1.00 3.59 12.03
C ALA A 281 -1.54 3.08 10.68
N LEU A 282 -0.65 2.84 9.71
CA LEU A 282 -1.00 2.25 8.42
C LEU A 282 -1.50 0.82 8.56
N LEU A 283 -0.89 0.03 9.43
CA LEU A 283 -1.31 -1.34 9.70
C LEU A 283 -2.71 -1.37 10.34
N LEU A 284 -2.98 -0.51 11.33
CA LEU A 284 -4.32 -0.39 11.93
C LEU A 284 -5.37 -0.02 10.89
N GLY A 285 -5.10 0.98 10.05
CA GLY A 285 -5.99 1.36 8.95
C GLY A 285 -6.18 0.23 7.93
N GLY A 286 -5.10 -0.45 7.54
CA GLY A 286 -5.13 -1.59 6.62
C GLY A 286 -5.94 -2.77 7.17
N LEU A 287 -5.77 -3.12 8.45
CA LEU A 287 -6.55 -4.17 9.12
C LEU A 287 -8.04 -3.80 9.20
N ALA A 288 -8.36 -2.53 9.45
CA ALA A 288 -9.74 -2.04 9.40
C ALA A 288 -10.35 -2.25 8.00
N LEU A 289 -9.62 -1.94 6.91
CA LEU A 289 -10.10 -2.19 5.54
C LEU A 289 -10.32 -3.67 5.25
N VAL A 290 -9.45 -4.55 5.75
CA VAL A 290 -9.64 -6.02 5.65
C VAL A 290 -10.90 -6.45 6.42
N TYR A 291 -11.10 -5.94 7.64
CA TYR A 291 -12.26 -6.23 8.46
C TYR A 291 -13.57 -5.82 7.79
N TYR A 292 -13.64 -4.58 7.28
CA TYR A 292 -14.80 -4.07 6.54
C TYR A 292 -14.94 -4.63 5.11
N ARG A 293 -14.10 -5.58 4.71
CA ARG A 293 -14.12 -6.23 3.39
C ARG A 293 -13.85 -5.29 2.20
N CYS A 294 -13.34 -4.10 2.46
CA CYS A 294 -12.96 -3.19 1.40
C CYS A 294 -11.78 -3.72 0.58
N ILE A 295 -10.87 -4.47 1.22
CA ILE A 295 -9.72 -5.08 0.57
C ILE A 295 -9.57 -6.57 0.93
N ASN A 296 -8.90 -7.33 0.06
CA ASN A 296 -8.57 -8.73 0.33
C ASN A 296 -7.15 -8.82 0.91
N TRP A 297 -7.00 -9.45 2.08
CA TRP A 297 -5.74 -9.60 2.80
C TRP A 297 -4.64 -10.34 2.01
N ARG A 298 -5.02 -11.19 1.03
CA ARG A 298 -4.07 -11.99 0.24
C ARG A 298 -3.11 -11.14 -0.56
N LEU A 299 -3.57 -10.04 -1.10
CA LEU A 299 -2.77 -9.16 -1.94
C LEU A 299 -1.70 -8.40 -1.14
N PRO A 300 -2.04 -7.64 -0.06
CA PRO A 300 -1.03 -6.99 0.78
C PRO A 300 -0.02 -7.97 1.37
N LEU A 301 -0.51 -9.14 1.84
CA LEU A 301 0.36 -10.15 2.43
C LEU A 301 1.35 -10.71 1.40
N ALA A 302 0.89 -11.07 0.20
CA ALA A 302 1.77 -11.57 -0.86
C ALA A 302 2.85 -10.54 -1.22
N TYR A 303 2.48 -9.26 -1.29
CA TYR A 303 3.40 -8.18 -1.61
C TYR A 303 4.48 -8.03 -0.52
N ILE A 304 4.08 -7.89 0.75
CA ILE A 304 5.00 -7.69 1.88
C ILE A 304 5.92 -8.91 2.06
N VAL A 305 5.38 -10.13 2.04
CA VAL A 305 6.16 -11.35 2.20
C VAL A 305 7.19 -11.51 1.08
N THR A 306 6.82 -11.21 -0.16
CA THR A 306 7.76 -11.30 -1.29
C THR A 306 8.91 -10.31 -1.13
N VAL A 307 8.62 -9.06 -0.74
CA VAL A 307 9.68 -8.07 -0.47
C VAL A 307 10.56 -8.52 0.68
N ALA A 308 9.98 -9.03 1.77
CA ALA A 308 10.71 -9.51 2.94
C ALA A 308 11.69 -10.66 2.58
N VAL A 309 11.19 -11.66 1.87
CA VAL A 309 12.00 -12.83 1.44
C VAL A 309 13.12 -12.39 0.50
N LEU A 310 12.82 -11.60 -0.51
CA LEU A 310 13.83 -11.18 -1.48
C LEU A 310 14.86 -10.23 -0.87
N ALA A 311 14.45 -9.31 0.00
CA ALA A 311 15.38 -8.44 0.71
C ALA A 311 16.31 -9.22 1.65
N SER A 312 15.87 -10.37 2.19
CA SER A 312 16.71 -11.21 3.06
C SER A 312 17.69 -12.07 2.29
N VAL A 313 17.36 -12.52 1.07
CA VAL A 313 18.13 -13.54 0.32
C VAL A 313 19.00 -12.92 -0.77
N LEU A 314 18.52 -11.86 -1.44
CA LEU A 314 19.24 -11.30 -2.57
C LEU A 314 20.56 -10.64 -2.14
N PRO A 315 21.66 -10.88 -2.91
CA PRO A 315 22.94 -10.25 -2.64
C PRO A 315 22.86 -8.74 -2.87
N THR A 316 23.57 -7.97 -2.06
CA THR A 316 23.69 -6.52 -2.22
C THR A 316 25.18 -6.17 -2.42
N ARG A 317 25.45 -5.10 -3.17
CA ARG A 317 26.81 -4.59 -3.34
C ARG A 317 27.12 -3.59 -2.23
N ALA A 318 28.17 -3.84 -1.48
CA ALA A 318 28.71 -2.87 -0.54
C ALA A 318 29.40 -1.69 -1.29
N GLY A 319 29.62 -0.58 -0.61
CA GLY A 319 30.27 0.60 -1.19
C GLY A 319 31.71 0.36 -1.68
N ASP A 320 32.37 -0.68 -1.18
CA ASP A 320 33.68 -1.19 -1.61
C ASP A 320 33.62 -2.11 -2.84
N GLY A 321 32.43 -2.36 -3.38
CA GLY A 321 32.19 -3.26 -4.51
C GLY A 321 32.07 -4.73 -4.12
N SER A 322 32.28 -5.12 -2.86
CA SER A 322 32.09 -6.49 -2.38
C SER A 322 30.62 -6.89 -2.40
N LEU A 323 30.35 -8.18 -2.62
CA LEU A 323 28.99 -8.73 -2.55
C LEU A 323 28.72 -9.17 -1.11
N VAL A 324 27.77 -8.51 -0.47
CA VAL A 324 27.23 -8.95 0.81
C VAL A 324 26.16 -10.00 0.54
N VAL A 325 26.51 -11.27 0.76
CA VAL A 325 25.64 -12.42 0.62
C VAL A 325 25.34 -12.94 2.02
N GLY A 326 24.09 -13.06 2.38
CA GLY A 326 23.68 -13.65 3.65
C GLY A 326 22.33 -13.15 4.12
N PHE A 327 21.67 -13.97 4.92
CA PHE A 327 20.42 -13.62 5.57
C PHE A 327 20.68 -12.56 6.65
N SER A 328 20.04 -11.39 6.52
CA SER A 328 20.01 -10.36 7.57
C SER A 328 18.58 -10.01 7.90
N PHE A 329 18.19 -10.30 9.13
CA PHE A 329 16.86 -9.97 9.63
C PHE A 329 16.65 -8.45 9.72
N GLU A 330 17.67 -7.73 10.15
CA GLU A 330 17.64 -6.27 10.26
C GLU A 330 17.43 -5.60 8.91
N ARG A 331 18.16 -6.04 7.88
CA ARG A 331 17.97 -5.59 6.50
C ARG A 331 16.54 -5.83 6.03
N THR A 332 15.98 -6.99 6.34
CA THR A 332 14.59 -7.32 6.02
C THR A 332 13.63 -6.34 6.69
N LEU A 333 13.82 -6.04 7.97
CA LEU A 333 12.97 -5.10 8.69
C LEU A 333 13.02 -3.70 8.07
N VAL A 334 14.20 -3.20 7.68
CA VAL A 334 14.29 -1.89 6.99
C VAL A 334 13.50 -1.89 5.69
N HIS A 335 13.64 -2.92 4.89
CA HIS A 335 12.92 -3.00 3.61
C HIS A 335 11.41 -3.15 3.79
N VAL A 336 10.96 -3.78 4.86
CA VAL A 336 9.53 -3.96 5.15
C VAL A 336 8.93 -2.68 5.75
N PHE A 337 9.57 -2.07 6.73
CA PHE A 337 9.01 -0.94 7.47
C PHE A 337 9.45 0.43 6.93
N GLY A 338 10.48 0.47 6.10
CA GLY A 338 10.95 1.69 5.44
C GLY A 338 10.34 1.92 4.06
N GLY A 339 10.31 3.18 3.62
CA GLY A 339 10.00 3.57 2.25
C GLY A 339 8.58 3.29 1.80
N GLY A 340 7.58 3.49 2.65
CA GLY A 340 6.16 3.49 2.26
C GLY A 340 5.58 2.14 1.81
N LEU A 341 6.24 1.00 2.12
CA LEU A 341 5.75 -0.32 1.71
C LEU A 341 4.35 -0.62 2.27
N PHE A 342 4.09 -0.28 3.54
CA PHE A 342 2.77 -0.48 4.16
C PHE A 342 1.69 0.36 3.51
N LEU A 343 1.99 1.63 3.19
CA LEU A 343 1.07 2.49 2.44
C LEU A 343 0.76 1.89 1.07
N GLY A 344 1.80 1.46 0.35
CA GLY A 344 1.66 0.79 -0.95
C GLY A 344 0.85 -0.49 -0.87
N ALA A 345 1.14 -1.34 0.13
CA ALA A 345 0.54 -2.67 0.27
C ALA A 345 -0.94 -2.64 0.67
N PHE A 346 -1.35 -1.73 1.56
CA PHE A 346 -2.73 -1.71 2.06
C PHE A 346 -3.64 -0.73 1.34
N PHE A 347 -3.11 0.37 0.78
CA PHE A 347 -3.94 1.45 0.26
C PHE A 347 -3.76 1.73 -1.24
N MET A 348 -2.66 1.29 -1.85
CA MET A 348 -2.38 1.63 -3.25
C MET A 348 -2.47 0.44 -4.20
N ILE A 349 -1.85 -0.70 -3.87
CA ILE A 349 -1.90 -1.90 -4.71
C ILE A 349 -3.27 -2.58 -4.66
N THR A 350 -4.03 -2.33 -3.60
CA THR A 350 -5.39 -2.84 -3.37
C THR A 350 -6.49 -2.02 -4.04
N ASP A 351 -6.13 -1.01 -4.83
CA ASP A 351 -7.13 -0.26 -5.60
C ASP A 351 -7.99 -1.22 -6.43
N MET A 352 -9.32 -1.14 -6.24
CA MET A 352 -10.29 -2.06 -6.83
C MET A 352 -10.27 -2.03 -8.35
N VAL A 353 -9.91 -0.88 -8.95
CA VAL A 353 -9.90 -0.71 -10.39
C VAL A 353 -8.66 -1.32 -11.02
N THR A 354 -7.51 -1.24 -10.36
CA THR A 354 -6.21 -1.62 -10.92
C THR A 354 -5.71 -3.00 -10.47
N SER A 355 -6.39 -3.63 -9.51
CA SER A 355 -6.06 -4.97 -8.99
C SER A 355 -6.83 -6.09 -9.70
N PRO A 356 -6.29 -7.35 -9.72
CA PRO A 356 -6.98 -8.51 -10.27
C PRO A 356 -8.22 -8.92 -9.49
N LEU A 357 -9.23 -9.47 -10.21
CA LEU A 357 -10.50 -9.87 -9.64
C LEU A 357 -10.42 -11.22 -8.88
N THR A 358 -9.55 -12.13 -9.31
CA THR A 358 -9.48 -13.48 -8.74
C THR A 358 -8.51 -13.56 -7.56
N SER A 359 -8.81 -14.37 -6.55
CA SER A 359 -7.92 -14.55 -5.40
C SER A 359 -6.53 -15.09 -5.79
N LYS A 360 -6.46 -15.98 -6.81
CA LYS A 360 -5.18 -16.47 -7.35
C LYS A 360 -4.43 -15.35 -8.08
N GLY A 361 -5.16 -14.54 -8.85
CA GLY A 361 -4.62 -13.37 -9.53
C GLY A 361 -4.05 -12.33 -8.55
N GLN A 362 -4.75 -12.09 -7.44
CA GLN A 362 -4.29 -11.16 -6.40
C GLN A 362 -2.96 -11.61 -5.77
N VAL A 363 -2.80 -12.91 -5.47
CA VAL A 363 -1.52 -13.43 -4.96
C VAL A 363 -0.42 -13.28 -6.01
N ALA A 364 -0.66 -13.70 -7.26
CA ALA A 364 0.32 -13.58 -8.33
C ALA A 364 0.72 -12.11 -8.57
N PHE A 365 -0.25 -11.21 -8.57
CA PHE A 365 -0.04 -9.78 -8.72
C PHE A 365 0.79 -9.19 -7.57
N GLY A 366 0.48 -9.57 -6.31
CA GLY A 366 1.27 -9.18 -5.15
C GLY A 366 2.71 -9.68 -5.21
N VAL A 367 2.92 -10.91 -5.67
CA VAL A 367 4.27 -11.46 -5.89
C VAL A 367 5.02 -10.69 -6.99
N ILE A 368 4.39 -10.42 -8.13
CA ILE A 368 5.01 -9.63 -9.21
C ILE A 368 5.43 -8.25 -8.69
N ALA A 369 4.52 -7.55 -8.02
CA ALA A 369 4.83 -6.25 -7.43
C ALA A 369 5.98 -6.34 -6.40
N GLY A 370 5.97 -7.38 -5.55
CA GLY A 370 7.00 -7.60 -4.55
C GLY A 370 8.38 -7.86 -5.14
N VAL A 371 8.46 -8.66 -6.20
CA VAL A 371 9.69 -8.89 -6.96
C VAL A 371 10.21 -7.57 -7.53
N MET A 372 9.35 -6.80 -8.20
CA MET A 372 9.73 -5.51 -8.78
C MET A 372 10.18 -4.52 -7.71
N ALA A 373 9.49 -4.44 -6.57
CA ALA A 373 9.89 -3.56 -5.47
C ALA A 373 11.27 -3.94 -4.91
N ALA A 374 11.51 -5.22 -4.67
CA ALA A 374 12.80 -5.69 -4.17
C ALA A 374 13.93 -5.40 -5.16
N LEU A 375 13.75 -5.70 -6.44
CA LEU A 375 14.74 -5.44 -7.47
C LEU A 375 15.05 -3.95 -7.62
N ILE A 376 14.03 -3.09 -7.65
CA ILE A 376 14.24 -1.64 -7.76
C ILE A 376 14.97 -1.10 -6.52
N ARG A 377 14.56 -1.53 -5.32
CA ARG A 377 15.20 -1.09 -4.09
C ARG A 377 16.66 -1.53 -3.97
N LEU A 378 16.98 -2.75 -4.37
CA LEU A 378 18.33 -3.29 -4.23
C LEU A 378 19.27 -2.85 -5.36
N TYR A 379 18.79 -2.81 -6.61
CA TYR A 379 19.66 -2.67 -7.78
C TYR A 379 19.44 -1.38 -8.60
N ALA A 380 18.25 -0.76 -8.59
CA ALA A 380 18.01 0.48 -9.32
C ALA A 380 18.52 1.72 -8.56
N GLY A 381 18.59 2.86 -9.24
CA GLY A 381 19.06 4.14 -8.67
C GLY A 381 18.17 4.74 -7.56
N TYR A 382 16.92 4.29 -7.47
CA TYR A 382 15.94 4.85 -6.55
C TYR A 382 15.86 4.07 -5.24
N PRO A 383 15.90 4.72 -4.06
CA PRO A 383 15.75 4.04 -2.77
C PRO A 383 14.31 3.55 -2.56
N GLU A 384 13.32 4.28 -3.07
CA GLU A 384 11.89 3.97 -2.94
C GLU A 384 11.36 3.34 -4.23
N GLY A 385 11.22 2.02 -4.22
CA GLY A 385 10.73 1.25 -5.37
C GLY A 385 9.23 1.00 -5.40
N VAL A 386 8.47 1.38 -4.34
CA VAL A 386 7.05 1.01 -4.18
C VAL A 386 6.18 1.58 -5.29
N CYS A 387 6.30 2.87 -5.59
CA CYS A 387 5.50 3.53 -6.63
C CYS A 387 5.69 2.88 -8.00
N TYR A 388 6.93 2.67 -8.40
CA TYR A 388 7.28 2.04 -9.67
C TYR A 388 6.83 0.59 -9.74
N SER A 389 7.02 -0.18 -8.66
CA SER A 389 6.64 -1.58 -8.62
C SER A 389 5.13 -1.79 -8.78
N ILE A 390 4.32 -0.95 -8.15
CA ILE A 390 2.86 -1.02 -8.28
C ILE A 390 2.41 -0.61 -9.68
N LEU A 391 3.00 0.44 -10.27
CA LEU A 391 2.67 0.85 -11.65
C LEU A 391 3.04 -0.25 -12.67
N LEU A 392 4.22 -0.87 -12.53
CA LEU A 392 4.61 -2.00 -13.37
C LEU A 392 3.67 -3.20 -13.17
N ALA A 393 3.29 -3.49 -11.92
CA ALA A 393 2.32 -4.53 -11.64
C ALA A 393 0.95 -4.21 -12.30
N ASN A 394 0.46 -2.96 -12.20
CA ASN A 394 -0.79 -2.55 -12.84
C ASN A 394 -0.76 -2.83 -14.37
N ALA A 395 0.38 -2.62 -15.02
CA ALA A 395 0.54 -2.95 -16.44
C ALA A 395 0.42 -4.46 -16.72
N THR A 396 0.75 -5.33 -15.75
CA THR A 396 0.63 -6.78 -15.90
C THR A 396 -0.77 -7.32 -15.58
N ARG A 397 -1.66 -6.51 -14.97
CA ARG A 397 -3.00 -6.93 -14.57
C ARG A 397 -3.80 -7.65 -15.67
N PRO A 398 -3.89 -7.14 -16.90
CA PRO A 398 -4.68 -7.82 -17.94
C PRO A 398 -4.18 -9.22 -18.25
N LEU A 399 -2.85 -9.43 -18.18
CA LEU A 399 -2.24 -10.74 -18.36
C LEU A 399 -2.57 -11.67 -17.19
N VAL A 400 -2.44 -11.18 -15.94
CA VAL A 400 -2.76 -11.94 -14.73
C VAL A 400 -4.22 -12.35 -14.70
N ASP A 401 -5.15 -11.44 -15.03
CA ASP A 401 -6.58 -11.75 -15.11
C ASP A 401 -6.84 -12.82 -16.16
N ARG A 402 -6.26 -12.70 -17.36
CA ARG A 402 -6.43 -13.70 -18.44
C ARG A 402 -5.95 -15.09 -18.03
N LEU A 403 -4.86 -15.20 -17.26
CA LEU A 403 -4.29 -16.47 -16.80
C LEU A 403 -5.04 -17.09 -15.61
N THR A 404 -5.69 -16.25 -14.79
CA THR A 404 -6.29 -16.69 -13.52
C THR A 404 -7.80 -16.74 -13.53
N MET A 405 -8.47 -16.24 -14.58
CA MET A 405 -9.93 -16.34 -14.68
C MET A 405 -10.37 -17.81 -14.74
N PRO A 406 -11.34 -18.21 -13.89
CA PRO A 406 -11.91 -19.53 -13.94
C PRO A 406 -12.68 -19.72 -15.26
N THR A 407 -12.67 -20.94 -15.79
CA THR A 407 -13.50 -21.30 -16.94
C THR A 407 -14.98 -21.16 -16.58
N VAL A 408 -15.77 -20.60 -17.47
CA VAL A 408 -17.22 -20.44 -17.28
C VAL A 408 -17.85 -21.82 -17.09
N PHE A 409 -18.70 -21.95 -16.06
CA PHE A 409 -19.42 -23.18 -15.79
C PHE A 409 -20.22 -23.62 -17.03
N GLY A 410 -20.09 -24.91 -17.42
CA GLY A 410 -20.74 -25.42 -18.61
C GLY A 410 -20.00 -25.22 -19.94
N SER A 411 -18.89 -24.47 -19.99
CA SER A 411 -18.04 -24.41 -21.18
C SER A 411 -17.19 -25.69 -21.25
N ARG A 412 -17.44 -26.52 -22.27
CA ARG A 412 -16.50 -27.60 -22.61
C ARG A 412 -15.18 -26.94 -23.00
N ARG A 413 -14.06 -27.33 -22.37
CA ARG A 413 -12.74 -27.08 -22.94
C ARG A 413 -12.80 -27.55 -24.40
N ARG A 414 -12.71 -26.64 -25.36
CA ARG A 414 -12.46 -27.06 -26.75
C ARG A 414 -11.19 -27.88 -26.69
N ALA A 415 -11.35 -29.20 -26.93
CA ALA A 415 -10.20 -30.08 -27.14
C ALA A 415 -9.34 -29.38 -28.22
N ALA A 416 -8.06 -29.24 -27.97
CA ALA A 416 -7.14 -28.75 -28.99
C ALA A 416 -7.38 -29.59 -30.26
N PRO A 417 -7.47 -28.98 -31.44
CA PRO A 417 -7.62 -29.75 -32.68
C PRO A 417 -6.49 -30.74 -32.73
N ALA A 418 -6.87 -32.03 -32.91
CA ALA A 418 -5.90 -33.10 -33.09
C ALA A 418 -4.94 -32.68 -34.19
N ARG A 419 -3.63 -32.71 -33.91
CA ARG A 419 -2.62 -32.52 -34.95
C ARG A 419 -2.94 -33.53 -36.05
N PRO A 420 -3.04 -33.11 -37.33
CA PRO A 420 -3.13 -34.05 -38.42
C PRO A 420 -1.92 -34.96 -38.36
N ALA A 421 -2.18 -36.27 -38.31
CA ALA A 421 -1.14 -37.26 -38.45
C ALA A 421 -0.53 -37.07 -39.83
N GLY A 422 0.74 -36.65 -39.87
CA GLY A 422 1.56 -36.56 -41.05
C GLY A 422 2.09 -37.92 -41.44
#